data_f22dab0d72254b85135cb4f663e6783a
#
_entry.id   f22dab0d72254b85135cb4f663e6783a
#
_cell.length_a   1.000
_cell.length_b   1.000
_cell.length_c   1.000
_cell.angle_alpha   90.00
_cell.angle_beta   90.00
_cell.angle_gamma   90.00
#
_symmetry.space_group_name_H-M   'P 1'
#
loop_
_entity.id
_entity.type
_entity.pdbx_description
1 polymer ?
#
loop_
_entity_poly.entity_id
_entity_poly.type
_entity_poly.pdbx_seq_one_letter_code
_entity_poly.pdbx_strand_id
1 'polypeptide(L)'
;SVGDREVGVNEYARAVNNELSRLSQQFGQQITLEQARAFGVVDNVLQQLLSQAAVDNEVARLGFSIGDEEVRKQILEIPAFQSLGGQFDKVNYEERLRSSGLSTKEFENNLRIQTARTFLQGAVGGGVIGNSAYGDAVIDFLTQERNFEWAVLDASALSEEVTATDADLQTYYDENPATFTLPESLQITYAVLLPETVAATIEVPASEIQAVYDERAAEFQKPERRLTERLAFADEAAANAAKARLDSGEVRFADLLAERDLTLEDVDLGEVTRDDLYEETANALFADGFLGVAGPLPSSVGPAIFRVNGALAAIDTPLEDVQEDIRSELAQSRARREILDYITEVDDLLAGGATLEEVAAETQMTLETTDITTESAEDMAAYNEFRAAALSAQDGDFPEITELSDGGIFALRLDGITPPTLQDIEAVTDQLNEAWTYAETQIRLNTLADEKAAALEGDVLFADQGLRSIAEVKLRRDGTVAGTPPTTVFEAFNLELGQLTTIDGVNEVYIVRLNAINTDTQTEEDEGLSAIVANEVNGSLSNDIYAAFTNAVRADAGVSINTTAVNAVLTQLATNGGF
;
A
#
# COMPACT_ATOMS: atom_id res chain seq x y z
N SER A 1 -29.94 6.09 -28.16
CA SER A 1 -30.18 7.55 -28.09
C SER A 1 -30.89 7.91 -26.81
N VAL A 2 -30.72 9.17 -26.40
CA VAL A 2 -31.47 9.79 -25.31
C VAL A 2 -31.99 11.12 -25.86
N GLY A 3 -33.32 11.26 -25.96
CA GLY A 3 -33.92 12.38 -26.68
C GLY A 3 -33.38 12.48 -28.11
N ASP A 4 -32.98 13.67 -28.51
CA ASP A 4 -32.38 13.97 -29.82
C ASP A 4 -30.89 13.66 -29.92
N ARG A 5 -30.24 13.24 -28.82
CA ARG A 5 -28.82 12.89 -28.77
C ARG A 5 -28.60 11.40 -29.05
N GLU A 6 -27.82 11.11 -30.10
CA GLU A 6 -27.40 9.74 -30.41
C GLU A 6 -26.01 9.45 -29.81
N VAL A 7 -25.87 8.29 -29.18
CA VAL A 7 -24.58 7.68 -28.84
C VAL A 7 -24.16 6.79 -29.98
N GLY A 8 -23.08 7.15 -30.65
CA GLY A 8 -22.58 6.44 -31.81
C GLY A 8 -21.94 5.08 -31.45
N VAL A 9 -22.02 4.13 -32.40
CA VAL A 9 -21.41 2.80 -32.27
C VAL A 9 -19.91 2.89 -31.98
N ASN A 10 -19.20 3.79 -32.66
CA ASN A 10 -17.77 4.02 -32.48
C ASN A 10 -17.46 4.70 -31.14
N GLU A 11 -18.34 5.56 -30.65
CA GLU A 11 -18.22 6.19 -29.33
C GLU A 11 -18.29 5.16 -28.22
N TYR A 12 -19.28 4.25 -28.30
CA TYR A 12 -19.42 3.14 -27.37
C TYR A 12 -18.21 2.20 -27.42
N ALA A 13 -17.75 1.80 -28.62
CA ALA A 13 -16.59 0.93 -28.76
C ALA A 13 -15.32 1.54 -28.14
N ARG A 14 -15.07 2.85 -28.37
CA ARG A 14 -13.94 3.55 -27.75
C ARG A 14 -14.06 3.61 -26.23
N ALA A 15 -15.24 3.90 -25.70
CA ALA A 15 -15.45 3.97 -24.26
C ALA A 15 -15.20 2.62 -23.56
N VAL A 16 -15.65 1.51 -24.16
CA VAL A 16 -15.37 0.16 -23.65
C VAL A 16 -13.87 -0.14 -23.68
N ASN A 17 -13.19 0.13 -24.80
CA ASN A 17 -11.74 -0.09 -24.90
C ASN A 17 -10.93 0.75 -23.91
N ASN A 18 -11.28 2.01 -23.72
CA ASN A 18 -10.61 2.87 -22.76
C ASN A 18 -10.78 2.36 -21.31
N GLU A 19 -11.97 1.87 -20.98
CA GLU A 19 -12.24 1.33 -19.65
C GLU A 19 -11.50 0.00 -19.43
N LEU A 20 -11.43 -0.88 -20.44
CA LEU A 20 -10.62 -2.10 -20.39
C LEU A 20 -9.13 -1.77 -20.18
N SER A 21 -8.61 -0.78 -20.91
CA SER A 21 -7.21 -0.34 -20.76
C SER A 21 -6.94 0.24 -19.39
N ARG A 22 -7.85 1.05 -18.85
CA ARG A 22 -7.75 1.63 -17.49
C ARG A 22 -7.72 0.54 -16.42
N LEU A 23 -8.62 -0.42 -16.50
CA LEU A 23 -8.67 -1.55 -15.58
C LEU A 23 -7.42 -2.42 -15.68
N SER A 24 -6.96 -2.71 -16.92
CA SER A 24 -5.73 -3.48 -17.13
C SER A 24 -4.50 -2.82 -16.51
N GLN A 25 -4.39 -1.48 -16.60
CA GLN A 25 -3.34 -0.72 -15.94
C GLN A 25 -3.47 -0.75 -14.41
N GLN A 26 -4.70 -0.65 -13.89
CA GLN A 26 -4.96 -0.65 -12.45
C GLN A 26 -4.65 -2.00 -11.79
N PHE A 27 -4.95 -3.11 -12.48
CA PHE A 27 -4.74 -4.47 -11.96
C PHE A 27 -3.40 -5.08 -12.37
N GLY A 28 -2.60 -4.39 -13.20
CA GLY A 28 -1.30 -4.87 -13.68
C GLY A 28 -1.38 -6.08 -14.60
N GLN A 29 -2.58 -6.44 -15.08
CA GLN A 29 -2.82 -7.56 -15.99
C GLN A 29 -3.87 -7.19 -17.04
N GLN A 30 -3.80 -7.86 -18.19
CA GLN A 30 -4.76 -7.61 -19.27
C GLN A 30 -6.15 -8.15 -18.91
N ILE A 31 -7.14 -7.24 -18.83
CA ILE A 31 -8.54 -7.60 -18.58
C ILE A 31 -9.24 -7.91 -19.91
N THR A 32 -9.75 -9.12 -20.05
CA THR A 32 -10.50 -9.53 -21.24
C THR A 32 -11.91 -8.95 -21.27
N LEU A 33 -12.50 -8.87 -22.46
CA LEU A 33 -13.89 -8.41 -22.61
C LEU A 33 -14.88 -9.34 -21.86
N GLU A 34 -14.60 -10.64 -21.79
CA GLU A 34 -15.45 -11.60 -21.06
C GLU A 34 -15.42 -11.34 -19.55
N GLN A 35 -14.23 -11.13 -18.99
CA GLN A 35 -14.08 -10.74 -17.59
C GLN A 35 -14.80 -9.42 -17.30
N ALA A 36 -14.61 -8.40 -18.15
CA ALA A 36 -15.28 -7.11 -18.00
C ALA A 36 -16.83 -7.24 -18.07
N ARG A 37 -17.36 -8.14 -18.89
CA ARG A 37 -18.80 -8.44 -18.92
C ARG A 37 -19.26 -9.13 -17.64
N ALA A 38 -18.51 -10.10 -17.16
CA ALA A 38 -18.84 -10.80 -15.92
C ALA A 38 -18.90 -9.86 -14.71
N PHE A 39 -18.05 -8.84 -14.70
CA PHE A 39 -18.04 -7.79 -13.67
C PHE A 39 -19.02 -6.62 -13.94
N GLY A 40 -19.84 -6.68 -14.99
CA GLY A 40 -20.81 -5.63 -15.33
C GLY A 40 -20.19 -4.33 -15.86
N VAL A 41 -18.90 -4.30 -16.15
CA VAL A 41 -18.17 -3.11 -16.60
C VAL A 41 -18.76 -2.57 -17.91
N VAL A 42 -19.08 -3.44 -18.84
CA VAL A 42 -19.63 -3.09 -20.17
C VAL A 42 -20.99 -2.41 -20.04
N ASP A 43 -21.85 -2.90 -19.15
CA ASP A 43 -23.15 -2.32 -18.87
C ASP A 43 -23.00 -0.95 -18.17
N ASN A 44 -22.07 -0.83 -17.24
CA ASN A 44 -21.77 0.44 -16.56
C ASN A 44 -21.30 1.51 -17.57
N VAL A 45 -20.43 1.17 -18.52
CA VAL A 45 -19.99 2.08 -19.59
C VAL A 45 -21.19 2.54 -20.43
N LEU A 46 -22.09 1.64 -20.80
CA LEU A 46 -23.31 1.99 -21.54
C LEU A 46 -24.20 2.94 -20.74
N GLN A 47 -24.44 2.65 -19.46
CA GLN A 47 -25.27 3.51 -18.59
C GLN A 47 -24.64 4.90 -18.40
N GLN A 48 -23.32 4.97 -18.29
CA GLN A 48 -22.57 6.24 -18.19
C GLN A 48 -22.73 7.07 -19.47
N LEU A 49 -22.58 6.48 -20.63
CA LEU A 49 -22.77 7.17 -21.92
C LEU A 49 -24.21 7.66 -22.10
N LEU A 50 -25.20 6.87 -21.68
CA LEU A 50 -26.61 7.27 -21.73
C LEU A 50 -26.89 8.44 -20.79
N SER A 51 -26.30 8.44 -19.60
CA SER A 51 -26.40 9.54 -18.64
C SER A 51 -25.75 10.82 -19.18
N GLN A 52 -24.57 10.70 -19.79
CA GLN A 52 -23.90 11.83 -20.44
C GLN A 52 -24.72 12.38 -21.60
N ALA A 53 -25.27 11.51 -22.44
CA ALA A 53 -26.14 11.90 -23.56
C ALA A 53 -27.41 12.61 -23.09
N ALA A 54 -27.97 12.20 -21.94
CA ALA A 54 -29.14 12.87 -21.34
C ALA A 54 -28.79 14.32 -20.93
N VAL A 55 -27.66 14.52 -20.27
CA VAL A 55 -27.21 15.86 -19.89
C VAL A 55 -26.88 16.71 -21.12
N ASP A 56 -26.26 16.13 -22.15
CA ASP A 56 -25.96 16.83 -23.41
C ASP A 56 -27.25 17.25 -24.15
N ASN A 57 -28.27 16.39 -24.15
CA ASN A 57 -29.58 16.71 -24.69
C ASN A 57 -30.23 17.87 -23.92
N GLU A 58 -30.11 17.89 -22.60
CA GLU A 58 -30.62 18.97 -21.76
C GLU A 58 -29.87 20.28 -21.96
N VAL A 59 -28.52 20.26 -22.08
CA VAL A 59 -27.69 21.41 -22.44
C VAL A 59 -28.18 22.03 -23.76
N ALA A 60 -28.43 21.18 -24.77
CA ALA A 60 -28.93 21.63 -26.07
C ALA A 60 -30.36 22.20 -25.97
N ARG A 61 -31.24 21.57 -25.21
CA ARG A 61 -32.63 22.03 -24.96
C ARG A 61 -32.67 23.39 -24.27
N LEU A 62 -31.77 23.63 -23.35
CA LEU A 62 -31.63 24.91 -22.66
C LEU A 62 -30.97 25.99 -23.52
N GLY A 63 -30.46 25.64 -24.71
CA GLY A 63 -29.74 26.56 -25.59
C GLY A 63 -28.39 27.01 -25.03
N PHE A 64 -27.81 26.21 -24.12
CA PHE A 64 -26.55 26.53 -23.48
C PHE A 64 -25.37 26.13 -24.37
N SER A 65 -24.52 27.11 -24.72
CA SER A 65 -23.38 26.88 -25.60
C SER A 65 -22.17 27.67 -25.15
N ILE A 66 -21.00 27.09 -25.30
CA ILE A 66 -19.72 27.72 -25.02
C ILE A 66 -19.19 28.41 -26.27
N GLY A 67 -18.76 29.67 -26.15
CA GLY A 67 -18.21 30.44 -27.24
C GLY A 67 -16.84 29.93 -27.71
N ASP A 68 -16.50 30.21 -28.98
CA ASP A 68 -15.24 29.75 -29.60
C ASP A 68 -13.99 30.30 -28.90
N GLU A 69 -14.08 31.44 -28.26
CA GLU A 69 -12.95 32.03 -27.52
C GLU A 69 -12.58 31.17 -26.27
N GLU A 70 -13.57 30.69 -25.53
CA GLU A 70 -13.33 29.85 -24.38
C GLU A 70 -12.80 28.46 -24.79
N VAL A 71 -13.34 27.87 -25.86
CA VAL A 71 -12.83 26.62 -26.44
C VAL A 71 -11.37 26.77 -26.87
N ARG A 72 -11.05 27.87 -27.53
CA ARG A 72 -9.68 28.19 -27.94
C ARG A 72 -8.75 28.32 -26.73
N LYS A 73 -9.17 29.03 -25.68
CA LYS A 73 -8.39 29.19 -24.46
C LYS A 73 -8.04 27.84 -23.85
N GLN A 74 -9.02 26.98 -23.68
CA GLN A 74 -8.83 25.62 -23.13
C GLN A 74 -7.87 24.77 -23.98
N ILE A 75 -7.97 24.85 -25.32
CA ILE A 75 -7.05 24.13 -26.20
C ILE A 75 -5.60 24.58 -26.01
N LEU A 76 -5.38 25.90 -25.86
CA LEU A 76 -4.06 26.45 -25.63
C LEU A 76 -3.43 26.06 -24.28
N GLU A 77 -4.25 25.75 -23.29
CA GLU A 77 -3.84 25.35 -21.94
C GLU A 77 -3.54 23.84 -21.83
N ILE A 78 -3.91 23.01 -22.83
CA ILE A 78 -3.64 21.56 -22.80
C ILE A 78 -2.15 21.29 -23.00
N PRO A 79 -1.41 20.75 -22.00
CA PRO A 79 0.03 20.54 -22.10
C PRO A 79 0.44 19.62 -23.25
N ALA A 80 -0.40 18.64 -23.60
CA ALA A 80 -0.16 17.71 -24.71
C ALA A 80 -0.08 18.39 -26.09
N PHE A 81 -0.58 19.61 -26.24
CA PHE A 81 -0.56 20.39 -27.47
C PHE A 81 0.48 21.52 -27.45
N GLN A 82 1.32 21.53 -26.40
CA GLN A 82 2.37 22.54 -26.26
C GLN A 82 3.73 21.99 -26.72
N SER A 83 4.58 22.87 -27.17
CA SER A 83 6.00 22.58 -27.43
C SER A 83 6.79 22.52 -26.14
N LEU A 84 8.06 22.09 -26.19
CA LEU A 84 8.99 22.08 -25.05
C LEU A 84 9.15 23.45 -24.37
N GLY A 85 8.78 24.54 -25.05
CA GLY A 85 8.78 25.91 -24.52
C GLY A 85 7.46 26.34 -23.89
N GLY A 86 6.48 25.46 -23.70
CA GLY A 86 5.18 25.75 -23.09
C GLY A 86 4.21 26.53 -23.99
N GLN A 87 4.56 26.76 -25.28
CA GLN A 87 3.69 27.42 -26.23
C GLN A 87 2.91 26.42 -27.08
N PHE A 88 1.68 26.76 -27.42
CA PHE A 88 0.83 25.94 -28.29
C PHE A 88 1.51 25.66 -29.65
N ASP A 89 1.55 24.39 -30.03
CA ASP A 89 2.09 23.88 -31.28
C ASP A 89 0.95 23.29 -32.14
N LYS A 90 0.62 24.01 -33.21
CA LYS A 90 -0.46 23.61 -34.12
C LYS A 90 -0.17 22.28 -34.83
N VAL A 91 1.07 22.00 -35.19
CA VAL A 91 1.45 20.78 -35.89
C VAL A 91 1.29 19.59 -34.96
N ASN A 92 1.81 19.69 -33.72
CA ASN A 92 1.66 18.69 -32.69
C ASN A 92 0.16 18.45 -32.36
N TYR A 93 -0.65 19.52 -32.27
CA TYR A 93 -2.09 19.44 -32.06
C TYR A 93 -2.78 18.60 -33.15
N GLU A 94 -2.55 18.95 -34.45
CA GLU A 94 -3.17 18.25 -35.57
C GLU A 94 -2.70 16.78 -35.68
N GLU A 95 -1.42 16.51 -35.41
CA GLU A 95 -0.85 15.16 -35.45
C GLU A 95 -1.40 14.28 -34.33
N ARG A 96 -1.48 14.79 -33.10
CA ARG A 96 -2.05 14.03 -31.97
C ARG A 96 -3.52 13.72 -32.15
N LEU A 97 -4.30 14.65 -32.67
CA LEU A 97 -5.71 14.38 -32.97
C LEU A 97 -5.84 13.33 -34.06
N ARG A 98 -5.03 13.39 -35.12
CA ARG A 98 -5.02 12.40 -36.19
C ARG A 98 -4.66 11.00 -35.69
N SER A 99 -3.64 10.90 -34.82
CA SER A 99 -3.26 9.62 -34.22
C SER A 99 -4.33 9.04 -33.30
N SER A 100 -5.16 9.91 -32.70
CA SER A 100 -6.32 9.51 -31.89
C SER A 100 -7.61 9.29 -32.71
N GLY A 101 -7.52 9.39 -34.06
CA GLY A 101 -8.66 9.21 -34.96
C GLY A 101 -9.72 10.31 -34.89
N LEU A 102 -9.34 11.53 -34.49
CA LEU A 102 -10.21 12.70 -34.36
C LEU A 102 -9.84 13.79 -35.36
N SER A 103 -10.82 14.48 -35.89
CA SER A 103 -10.62 15.74 -36.59
C SER A 103 -10.60 16.91 -35.59
N THR A 104 -9.96 18.02 -35.96
CA THR A 104 -9.94 19.25 -35.14
C THR A 104 -11.36 19.74 -34.84
N LYS A 105 -12.25 19.69 -35.83
CA LYS A 105 -13.65 20.11 -35.69
C LYS A 105 -14.43 19.22 -34.71
N GLU A 106 -14.20 17.92 -34.75
CA GLU A 106 -14.84 16.97 -33.80
C GLU A 106 -14.32 17.20 -32.38
N PHE A 107 -13.00 17.38 -32.23
CA PHE A 107 -12.40 17.65 -30.93
C PHE A 107 -12.90 18.96 -30.32
N GLU A 108 -12.91 20.06 -31.11
CA GLU A 108 -13.41 21.37 -30.67
C GLU A 108 -14.90 21.30 -30.29
N ASN A 109 -15.70 20.55 -31.04
CA ASN A 109 -17.11 20.36 -30.72
C ASN A 109 -17.32 19.51 -29.46
N ASN A 110 -16.55 18.45 -29.30
CA ASN A 110 -16.59 17.61 -28.10
C ASN A 110 -16.16 18.42 -26.85
N LEU A 111 -15.12 19.23 -26.96
CA LEU A 111 -14.67 20.10 -25.90
C LEU A 111 -15.75 21.13 -25.51
N ARG A 112 -16.43 21.71 -26.51
CA ARG A 112 -17.56 22.65 -26.28
C ARG A 112 -18.70 21.98 -25.49
N ILE A 113 -19.09 20.77 -25.91
CA ILE A 113 -20.15 19.99 -25.24
C ILE A 113 -19.71 19.62 -23.82
N GLN A 114 -18.48 19.14 -23.65
CA GLN A 114 -17.94 18.76 -22.35
C GLN A 114 -17.90 19.97 -21.40
N THR A 115 -17.42 21.11 -21.86
CA THR A 115 -17.35 22.32 -21.06
C THR A 115 -18.76 22.79 -20.67
N ALA A 116 -19.72 22.79 -21.60
CA ALA A 116 -21.12 23.15 -21.30
C ALA A 116 -21.74 22.22 -20.27
N ARG A 117 -21.45 20.90 -20.35
CA ARG A 117 -21.87 19.91 -19.33
C ARG A 117 -21.26 20.22 -17.97
N THR A 118 -19.97 20.53 -17.89
CA THR A 118 -19.28 20.91 -16.64
C THR A 118 -19.90 22.15 -16.01
N PHE A 119 -20.24 23.15 -16.82
CA PHE A 119 -20.95 24.34 -16.31
C PHE A 119 -22.34 24.01 -15.79
N LEU A 120 -23.08 23.14 -16.50
CA LEU A 120 -24.41 22.71 -16.02
C LEU A 120 -24.30 21.91 -14.73
N GLN A 121 -23.32 21.01 -14.63
CA GLN A 121 -23.02 20.28 -13.40
C GLN A 121 -22.71 21.23 -12.25
N GLY A 122 -21.84 22.19 -12.47
CA GLY A 122 -21.49 23.22 -11.51
C GLY A 122 -22.70 24.08 -11.10
N ALA A 123 -23.60 24.39 -12.04
CA ALA A 123 -24.81 25.14 -11.76
C ALA A 123 -25.85 24.33 -10.95
N VAL A 124 -25.97 23.01 -11.20
CA VAL A 124 -26.89 22.10 -10.48
C VAL A 124 -26.36 21.77 -9.09
N GLY A 125 -25.05 21.47 -8.97
CA GLY A 125 -24.42 21.13 -7.67
C GLY A 125 -23.86 22.34 -6.93
N GLY A 126 -23.70 23.49 -7.61
CA GLY A 126 -23.11 24.69 -7.03
C GLY A 126 -23.99 25.35 -5.97
N GLY A 127 -23.36 25.80 -4.90
CA GLY A 127 -24.05 26.45 -3.79
C GLY A 127 -24.85 25.52 -2.87
N VAL A 128 -24.69 24.20 -3.05
CA VAL A 128 -25.26 23.23 -2.14
C VAL A 128 -24.49 23.30 -0.83
N ILE A 129 -25.16 23.70 0.23
CA ILE A 129 -24.64 23.71 1.58
C ILE A 129 -25.44 22.66 2.35
N GLY A 130 -24.76 21.60 2.78
CA GLY A 130 -25.35 20.57 3.62
C GLY A 130 -25.79 21.15 4.97
N ASN A 131 -26.73 20.48 5.60
CA ASN A 131 -27.09 20.81 6.99
C ASN A 131 -25.86 20.50 7.87
N SER A 132 -25.39 21.50 8.64
CA SER A 132 -24.27 21.34 9.57
C SER A 132 -24.48 20.17 10.56
N ALA A 133 -25.73 19.90 10.93
CA ALA A 133 -26.07 18.81 11.85
C ALA A 133 -25.53 17.43 11.44
N TYR A 134 -25.37 17.16 10.12
CA TYR A 134 -24.74 15.93 9.68
C TYR A 134 -23.22 15.95 9.88
N GLY A 135 -22.59 17.06 9.51
CA GLY A 135 -21.16 17.27 9.76
C GLY A 135 -20.86 17.27 11.27
N ASP A 136 -21.67 17.97 12.05
CA ASP A 136 -21.54 18.02 13.51
C ASP A 136 -21.64 16.61 14.12
N ALA A 137 -22.60 15.78 13.68
CA ALA A 137 -22.74 14.40 14.15
C ALA A 137 -21.52 13.51 13.81
N VAL A 138 -20.90 13.71 12.63
CA VAL A 138 -19.68 13.00 12.25
C VAL A 138 -18.51 13.46 13.11
N ILE A 139 -18.38 14.77 13.33
CA ILE A 139 -17.32 15.32 14.19
C ILE A 139 -17.49 14.83 15.63
N ASP A 140 -18.69 14.92 16.19
CA ASP A 140 -18.99 14.41 17.53
C ASP A 140 -18.65 12.92 17.67
N PHE A 141 -18.92 12.14 16.63
CA PHE A 141 -18.57 10.72 16.60
C PHE A 141 -17.05 10.50 16.58
N LEU A 142 -16.30 11.26 15.78
CA LEU A 142 -14.86 11.13 15.65
C LEU A 142 -14.09 11.68 16.86
N THR A 143 -14.56 12.78 17.44
CA THR A 143 -13.90 13.48 18.55
C THR A 143 -14.40 13.05 19.93
N GLN A 144 -15.46 12.23 19.99
CA GLN A 144 -15.98 11.71 21.25
C GLN A 144 -14.86 11.08 22.07
N GLU A 145 -14.72 11.51 23.31
CA GLU A 145 -13.82 10.92 24.27
C GLU A 145 -14.59 10.09 25.30
N ARG A 146 -14.01 8.97 25.70
CA ARG A 146 -14.55 8.14 26.78
C ARG A 146 -13.55 7.99 27.90
N ASN A 147 -14.09 7.98 29.13
CA ASN A 147 -13.33 7.57 30.30
C ASN A 147 -13.87 6.21 30.73
N PHE A 148 -12.99 5.25 30.85
CA PHE A 148 -13.32 3.93 31.35
C PHE A 148 -12.28 3.42 32.34
N GLU A 149 -12.68 2.45 33.10
CA GLU A 149 -11.85 1.79 34.08
C GLU A 149 -11.82 0.31 33.76
N TRP A 150 -10.66 -0.30 33.89
CA TRP A 150 -10.50 -1.73 33.58
C TRP A 150 -9.64 -2.43 34.62
N ALA A 151 -9.88 -3.70 34.81
CA ALA A 151 -9.07 -4.60 35.62
C ALA A 151 -8.82 -5.89 34.85
N VAL A 152 -7.70 -6.53 35.12
CA VAL A 152 -7.32 -7.82 34.55
C VAL A 152 -7.43 -8.91 35.61
N LEU A 153 -7.93 -10.06 35.19
CA LEU A 153 -7.91 -11.32 35.92
C LEU A 153 -6.99 -12.28 35.18
N ASP A 154 -6.01 -12.82 35.85
CA ASP A 154 -5.13 -13.88 35.37
C ASP A 154 -5.29 -15.16 36.24
N ALA A 155 -4.55 -16.20 35.92
CA ALA A 155 -4.61 -17.48 36.65
C ALA A 155 -4.39 -17.31 38.17
N SER A 156 -3.70 -16.29 38.63
CA SER A 156 -3.48 -16.02 40.06
C SER A 156 -4.74 -15.57 40.80
N ALA A 157 -5.77 -15.15 40.07
CA ALA A 157 -7.06 -14.78 40.64
C ALA A 157 -7.95 -15.98 40.94
N LEU A 158 -7.62 -17.14 40.40
CA LEU A 158 -8.36 -18.39 40.67
C LEU A 158 -8.04 -18.93 42.06
N SER A 159 -9.07 -19.40 42.76
CA SER A 159 -8.93 -19.93 44.13
C SER A 159 -8.23 -21.28 44.20
N GLU A 160 -8.21 -22.02 43.10
CA GLU A 160 -7.63 -23.35 42.99
C GLU A 160 -6.77 -23.42 41.73
N GLU A 161 -5.67 -24.14 41.82
CA GLU A 161 -4.80 -24.44 40.67
C GLU A 161 -5.55 -25.28 39.65
N VAL A 162 -5.40 -24.93 38.36
CA VAL A 162 -6.01 -25.66 37.25
C VAL A 162 -5.12 -26.84 36.92
N THR A 163 -5.58 -28.06 37.34
CA THR A 163 -4.86 -29.30 37.09
C THR A 163 -5.82 -30.32 36.49
N ALA A 164 -5.39 -30.95 35.39
CA ALA A 164 -6.18 -31.96 34.71
C ALA A 164 -6.14 -33.30 35.42
N THR A 165 -7.24 -34.03 35.40
CA THR A 165 -7.25 -35.46 35.64
C THR A 165 -7.15 -36.23 34.32
N ASP A 166 -6.76 -37.51 34.36
CA ASP A 166 -6.72 -38.33 33.13
C ASP A 166 -8.09 -38.39 32.42
N ALA A 167 -9.18 -38.29 33.16
CA ALA A 167 -10.54 -38.26 32.59
C ALA A 167 -10.85 -36.94 31.86
N ASP A 168 -10.35 -35.82 32.39
CA ASP A 168 -10.51 -34.52 31.76
C ASP A 168 -9.73 -34.45 30.45
N LEU A 169 -8.49 -34.96 30.47
CA LEU A 169 -7.65 -35.05 29.28
C LEU A 169 -8.26 -35.92 28.20
N GLN A 170 -8.78 -37.10 28.59
CA GLN A 170 -9.44 -37.99 27.65
C GLN A 170 -10.68 -37.33 27.03
N THR A 171 -11.49 -36.65 27.85
CA THR A 171 -12.69 -35.94 27.37
C THR A 171 -12.30 -34.83 26.38
N TYR A 172 -11.30 -34.02 26.71
CA TYR A 172 -10.86 -32.91 25.85
C TYR A 172 -10.27 -33.41 24.53
N TYR A 173 -9.49 -34.50 24.57
CA TYR A 173 -8.96 -35.16 23.39
C TYR A 173 -10.08 -35.67 22.47
N ASP A 174 -11.09 -36.33 23.03
CA ASP A 174 -12.23 -36.86 22.26
C ASP A 174 -13.12 -35.75 21.66
N GLU A 175 -13.22 -34.61 22.34
CA GLU A 175 -14.00 -33.45 21.90
C GLU A 175 -13.25 -32.55 20.89
N ASN A 176 -11.91 -32.61 20.89
CA ASN A 176 -11.06 -31.74 20.06
C ASN A 176 -10.10 -32.53 19.15
N PRO A 177 -10.56 -33.54 18.39
CA PRO A 177 -9.67 -34.40 17.61
C PRO A 177 -8.89 -33.62 16.53
N ALA A 178 -9.44 -32.55 16.02
CA ALA A 178 -8.77 -31.71 14.99
C ALA A 178 -7.44 -31.12 15.48
N THR A 179 -7.35 -30.77 16.77
CA THR A 179 -6.15 -30.19 17.39
C THR A 179 -4.99 -31.20 17.45
N PHE A 180 -5.31 -32.49 17.51
CA PHE A 180 -4.35 -33.58 17.67
C PHE A 180 -4.19 -34.44 16.41
N THR A 181 -4.81 -34.01 15.30
CA THR A 181 -4.71 -34.69 14.01
C THR A 181 -3.59 -34.05 13.19
N LEU A 182 -2.60 -34.87 12.82
CA LEU A 182 -1.61 -34.45 11.82
C LEU A 182 -2.33 -34.17 10.49
N PRO A 183 -2.03 -33.07 9.84
CA PRO A 183 -2.64 -32.75 8.55
C PRO A 183 -2.26 -33.76 7.47
N GLU A 184 -2.99 -33.78 6.38
CA GLU A 184 -2.60 -34.50 5.18
C GLU A 184 -1.20 -34.05 4.73
N SER A 185 -0.35 -35.03 4.42
CA SER A 185 1.03 -34.82 3.99
C SER A 185 1.28 -35.48 2.65
N LEU A 186 1.85 -34.72 1.72
CA LEU A 186 2.24 -35.16 0.39
C LEU A 186 3.72 -35.53 0.41
N GLN A 187 4.04 -36.78 0.10
CA GLN A 187 5.42 -37.26 -0.03
C GLN A 187 5.94 -36.88 -1.40
N ILE A 188 6.88 -35.95 -1.46
CA ILE A 188 7.41 -35.38 -2.70
C ILE A 188 8.88 -35.79 -2.87
N THR A 189 9.20 -36.39 -4.00
CA THR A 189 10.57 -36.47 -4.50
C THR A 189 10.80 -35.35 -5.50
N TYR A 190 11.89 -34.64 -5.39
CA TYR A 190 12.23 -33.56 -6.29
C TYR A 190 13.70 -33.53 -6.65
N ALA A 191 14.00 -33.07 -7.86
CA ALA A 191 15.34 -32.72 -8.29
C ALA A 191 15.44 -31.18 -8.32
N VAL A 192 16.49 -30.60 -7.77
CA VAL A 192 16.65 -29.14 -7.62
C VAL A 192 18.07 -28.70 -7.99
N LEU A 193 18.18 -27.53 -8.60
CA LEU A 193 19.45 -26.83 -8.83
C LEU A 193 19.30 -25.37 -8.37
N LEU A 194 19.98 -25.02 -7.31
CA LEU A 194 19.92 -23.68 -6.72
C LEU A 194 21.12 -22.81 -7.16
N PRO A 195 20.92 -21.49 -7.34
CA PRO A 195 22.01 -20.58 -7.68
C PRO A 195 23.16 -20.61 -6.68
N GLU A 196 22.88 -20.82 -5.39
CA GLU A 196 23.88 -20.92 -4.35
C GLU A 196 24.84 -22.12 -4.57
N THR A 197 24.28 -23.26 -4.93
CA THR A 197 25.04 -24.50 -5.20
C THR A 197 25.96 -24.31 -6.41
N VAL A 198 25.44 -23.75 -7.50
CA VAL A 198 26.21 -23.49 -8.71
C VAL A 198 27.25 -22.40 -8.48
N ALA A 199 26.90 -21.32 -7.80
CA ALA A 199 27.80 -20.21 -7.48
C ALA A 199 29.05 -20.65 -6.70
N ALA A 200 28.88 -21.66 -5.81
CA ALA A 200 30.02 -22.22 -5.06
C ALA A 200 31.09 -22.85 -5.95
N THR A 201 30.77 -23.24 -7.18
CA THR A 201 31.69 -23.84 -8.15
C THR A 201 32.29 -22.82 -9.14
N ILE A 202 31.75 -21.60 -9.16
CA ILE A 202 32.13 -20.55 -10.11
C ILE A 202 33.36 -19.78 -9.60
N GLU A 203 34.44 -19.81 -10.39
CA GLU A 203 35.60 -18.97 -10.15
C GLU A 203 35.35 -17.54 -10.69
N VAL A 204 35.49 -16.54 -9.83
CA VAL A 204 35.40 -15.12 -10.19
C VAL A 204 36.81 -14.53 -10.14
N PRO A 205 37.37 -14.08 -11.27
CA PRO A 205 38.69 -13.48 -11.31
C PRO A 205 38.78 -12.19 -10.49
N ALA A 206 39.87 -11.99 -9.75
CA ALA A 206 40.07 -10.77 -8.95
C ALA A 206 40.02 -9.47 -9.79
N SER A 207 40.37 -9.53 -11.07
CA SER A 207 40.27 -8.39 -11.98
C SER A 207 38.81 -7.94 -12.23
N GLU A 208 37.85 -8.86 -12.19
CA GLU A 208 36.43 -8.51 -12.35
C GLU A 208 35.85 -7.93 -11.07
N ILE A 209 36.25 -8.46 -9.92
CA ILE A 209 35.89 -7.90 -8.60
C ILE A 209 36.39 -6.45 -8.51
N GLN A 210 37.66 -6.21 -8.93
CA GLN A 210 38.23 -4.87 -9.00
C GLN A 210 37.44 -3.97 -9.95
N ALA A 211 37.07 -4.47 -11.13
CA ALA A 211 36.29 -3.68 -12.10
C ALA A 211 34.92 -3.25 -11.58
N VAL A 212 34.20 -4.15 -10.88
CA VAL A 212 32.90 -3.80 -10.25
C VAL A 212 33.09 -2.81 -9.11
N TYR A 213 34.14 -2.98 -8.30
CA TYR A 213 34.46 -2.04 -7.24
C TYR A 213 34.75 -0.64 -7.80
N ASP A 214 35.54 -0.54 -8.88
CA ASP A 214 35.85 0.73 -9.55
C ASP A 214 34.63 1.35 -10.22
N GLU A 215 33.74 0.55 -10.81
CA GLU A 215 32.46 1.01 -11.39
C GLU A 215 31.52 1.55 -10.32
N ARG A 216 31.53 0.95 -9.14
CA ARG A 216 30.69 1.32 -7.98
C ARG A 216 31.43 2.23 -6.99
N ALA A 217 32.52 2.91 -7.41
CA ALA A 217 33.33 3.76 -6.54
C ALA A 217 32.50 4.81 -5.78
N ALA A 218 31.47 5.36 -6.41
CA ALA A 218 30.55 6.32 -5.76
C ALA A 218 29.73 5.73 -4.61
N GLU A 219 29.64 4.41 -4.49
CA GLU A 219 29.01 3.71 -3.36
C GLU A 219 29.99 3.52 -2.21
N PHE A 220 31.22 3.11 -2.52
CA PHE A 220 32.24 2.73 -1.56
C PHE A 220 33.15 3.88 -1.12
N GLN A 221 33.25 4.93 -1.95
CA GLN A 221 34.13 6.07 -1.72
C GLN A 221 33.36 7.36 -1.87
N LYS A 222 32.89 7.90 -0.75
CA LYS A 222 32.20 9.20 -0.72
C LYS A 222 33.02 10.16 0.12
N PRO A 223 33.39 11.34 -0.42
CA PRO A 223 34.05 12.37 0.38
C PRO A 223 33.15 12.83 1.53
N GLU A 224 33.75 13.47 2.51
CA GLU A 224 33.01 14.16 3.54
C GLU A 224 32.08 15.22 2.92
N ARG A 225 30.82 15.29 3.39
CA ARG A 225 29.78 16.19 2.87
C ARG A 225 29.15 16.99 4.00
N ARG A 226 28.63 18.14 3.63
CA ARG A 226 27.85 19.00 4.52
C ARG A 226 26.44 19.22 3.95
N LEU A 227 25.42 19.09 4.79
CA LEU A 227 24.07 19.55 4.47
C LEU A 227 24.05 21.05 4.65
N THR A 228 23.97 21.79 3.56
CA THR A 228 24.28 23.22 3.55
C THR A 228 23.19 24.03 2.86
N GLU A 229 22.84 25.14 3.46
CA GLU A 229 22.02 26.19 2.89
C GLU A 229 22.87 27.43 2.61
N ARG A 230 22.53 28.17 1.54
CA ARG A 230 23.26 29.36 1.11
C ARG A 230 22.34 30.53 0.91
N LEU A 231 22.46 31.56 1.71
CA LEU A 231 21.76 32.84 1.53
C LEU A 231 22.73 33.88 0.94
N ALA A 232 22.59 34.17 -0.35
CA ALA A 232 23.42 35.10 -1.08
C ALA A 232 22.94 36.56 -0.90
N PHE A 233 23.86 37.52 -0.98
CA PHE A 233 23.62 38.94 -0.85
C PHE A 233 24.18 39.72 -2.06
N ALA A 234 23.63 40.93 -2.30
CA ALA A 234 24.04 41.77 -3.42
C ALA A 234 25.50 42.25 -3.28
N ASP A 235 25.93 42.47 -2.07
CA ASP A 235 27.29 42.92 -1.76
C ASP A 235 27.72 42.44 -0.34
N GLU A 236 29.00 42.60 -0.06
CA GLU A 236 29.61 42.19 1.19
C GLU A 236 29.11 43.01 2.41
N ALA A 237 28.73 44.25 2.19
CA ALA A 237 28.21 45.11 3.26
C ALA A 237 26.85 44.64 3.74
N ALA A 238 25.96 44.24 2.84
CA ALA A 238 24.67 43.66 3.15
C ALA A 238 24.81 42.29 3.85
N ALA A 239 25.75 41.46 3.38
CA ALA A 239 26.02 40.19 3.99
C ALA A 239 26.58 40.32 5.41
N ASN A 240 27.51 41.27 5.63
CA ASN A 240 28.05 41.56 6.96
C ASN A 240 26.99 42.13 7.93
N ALA A 241 26.07 42.96 7.46
CA ALA A 241 24.98 43.48 8.28
C ALA A 241 24.03 42.37 8.73
N ALA A 242 23.68 41.47 7.81
CA ALA A 242 22.85 40.30 8.12
C ALA A 242 23.53 39.35 9.09
N LYS A 243 24.83 39.09 8.90
CA LYS A 243 25.62 38.23 9.81
C LYS A 243 25.71 38.83 11.24
N ALA A 244 25.88 40.12 11.37
CA ALA A 244 25.89 40.81 12.64
C ALA A 244 24.58 40.66 13.42
N ARG A 245 23.45 40.70 12.73
CA ARG A 245 22.11 40.45 13.32
C ARG A 245 21.92 38.99 13.76
N LEU A 246 22.45 38.04 12.99
CA LEU A 246 22.48 36.62 13.39
C LEU A 246 23.36 36.39 14.62
N ASP A 247 24.58 36.98 14.61
CA ASP A 247 25.54 36.82 15.74
C ASP A 247 25.08 37.46 17.04
N SER A 248 24.32 38.54 16.94
CA SER A 248 23.69 39.19 18.11
C SER A 248 22.46 38.45 18.63
N GLY A 249 21.95 37.47 17.89
CA GLY A 249 20.69 36.77 18.20
C GLY A 249 19.44 37.62 17.96
N GLU A 250 19.55 38.74 17.24
CA GLU A 250 18.41 39.59 16.89
C GLU A 250 17.45 38.87 15.93
N VAL A 251 17.99 38.07 15.01
CA VAL A 251 17.23 37.28 14.06
C VAL A 251 17.80 35.87 13.94
N ARG A 252 16.97 34.92 13.53
CA ARG A 252 17.39 33.57 13.15
C ARG A 252 17.60 33.53 11.64
N PHE A 253 18.26 32.51 11.13
CA PHE A 253 18.48 32.31 9.70
C PHE A 253 17.16 32.27 8.91
N ALA A 254 16.13 31.60 9.45
CA ALA A 254 14.80 31.57 8.85
C ALA A 254 14.12 32.96 8.77
N ASP A 255 14.37 33.83 9.75
CA ASP A 255 13.80 35.18 9.77
C ASP A 255 14.39 36.04 8.62
N LEU A 256 15.69 35.85 8.30
CA LEU A 256 16.33 36.49 7.14
C LEU A 256 15.78 36.00 5.78
N LEU A 257 15.34 34.75 5.72
CA LEU A 257 14.67 34.22 4.52
C LEU A 257 13.30 34.89 4.35
N ALA A 258 12.51 34.92 5.43
CA ALA A 258 11.18 35.53 5.42
C ALA A 258 11.21 37.02 5.06
N GLU A 259 12.24 37.79 5.51
CA GLU A 259 12.43 39.21 5.12
C GLU A 259 12.64 39.40 3.62
N ARG A 260 12.95 38.34 2.88
CA ARG A 260 13.26 38.35 1.44
C ARG A 260 12.31 37.52 0.59
N ASP A 261 11.19 37.08 1.20
CA ASP A 261 10.20 36.21 0.57
C ASP A 261 10.81 34.89 0.04
N LEU A 262 11.85 34.35 0.75
CA LEU A 262 12.52 33.10 0.42
C LEU A 262 12.09 31.99 1.39
N THR A 263 12.04 30.77 0.88
CA THR A 263 11.85 29.56 1.66
C THR A 263 13.18 28.82 1.90
N LEU A 264 13.16 27.78 2.72
CA LEU A 264 14.35 26.93 2.92
C LEU A 264 14.73 26.20 1.61
N GLU A 265 13.76 25.82 0.80
CA GLU A 265 14.00 25.17 -0.50
C GLU A 265 14.75 26.07 -1.49
N ASP A 266 14.53 27.40 -1.42
CA ASP A 266 15.19 28.36 -2.32
C ASP A 266 16.69 28.52 -2.04
N VAL A 267 17.14 28.17 -0.85
CA VAL A 267 18.51 28.34 -0.37
C VAL A 267 19.23 27.03 -0.09
N ASP A 268 18.54 25.89 -0.19
CA ASP A 268 19.11 24.58 0.04
C ASP A 268 20.07 24.20 -1.09
N LEU A 269 21.29 23.86 -0.74
CA LEU A 269 22.29 23.30 -1.66
C LEU A 269 22.34 21.77 -1.58
N GLY A 270 21.61 21.16 -0.62
CA GLY A 270 21.70 19.75 -0.34
C GLY A 270 23.07 19.35 0.24
N GLU A 271 23.56 18.20 -0.21
CA GLU A 271 24.88 17.68 0.17
C GLU A 271 25.96 18.36 -0.68
N VAL A 272 26.87 19.08 -0.06
CA VAL A 272 28.01 19.68 -0.73
C VAL A 272 29.32 19.03 -0.25
N THR A 273 30.26 18.86 -1.16
CA THR A 273 31.65 18.46 -0.90
C THR A 273 32.57 19.68 -0.81
N ARG A 274 33.83 19.47 -0.43
CA ARG A 274 34.82 20.56 -0.45
C ARG A 274 35.04 21.11 -1.86
N ASP A 275 34.97 20.24 -2.88
CA ASP A 275 35.25 20.58 -4.27
C ASP A 275 34.13 21.40 -4.93
N ASP A 276 32.93 21.38 -4.36
CA ASP A 276 31.77 22.16 -4.82
C ASP A 276 31.85 23.62 -4.38
N LEU A 277 32.79 23.96 -3.52
CA LEU A 277 32.89 25.25 -2.86
C LEU A 277 34.21 25.98 -3.18
N TYR A 278 34.20 27.30 -3.07
CA TYR A 278 35.44 28.07 -3.08
C TYR A 278 36.29 27.66 -1.86
N GLU A 279 37.61 27.66 -2.03
CA GLU A 279 38.58 27.19 -1.02
C GLU A 279 38.36 27.83 0.38
N GLU A 280 38.11 29.15 0.43
CA GLU A 280 37.83 29.85 1.66
C GLU A 280 36.54 29.37 2.32
N THR A 281 35.47 29.18 1.54
CA THR A 281 34.18 28.67 1.99
C THR A 281 34.30 27.23 2.45
N ALA A 282 34.96 26.38 1.67
CA ALA A 282 35.22 24.99 2.04
C ALA A 282 35.98 24.87 3.36
N ASN A 283 37.02 25.68 3.57
CA ASN A 283 37.79 25.67 4.81
C ASN A 283 36.95 26.12 6.03
N ALA A 284 36.00 27.02 5.86
CA ALA A 284 35.12 27.45 6.92
C ALA A 284 34.04 26.39 7.25
N LEU A 285 33.39 25.84 6.21
CA LEU A 285 32.25 24.92 6.41
C LEU A 285 32.68 23.50 6.81
N PHE A 286 33.89 23.09 6.41
CA PHE A 286 34.47 21.78 6.74
C PHE A 286 35.49 21.86 7.89
N ALA A 287 35.49 22.94 8.67
CA ALA A 287 36.26 22.97 9.91
C ALA A 287 35.76 21.85 10.85
N ASP A 288 36.68 21.28 11.60
CA ASP A 288 36.40 20.14 12.49
C ASP A 288 35.27 20.47 13.48
N GLY A 289 34.22 19.63 13.47
CA GLY A 289 33.02 19.79 14.32
C GLY A 289 32.14 21.00 14.00
N PHE A 290 32.38 21.73 12.88
CA PHE A 290 31.57 22.88 12.54
C PHE A 290 30.14 22.50 12.17
N LEU A 291 29.19 23.06 12.92
CA LEU A 291 27.76 23.10 12.62
C LEU A 291 27.24 24.50 12.93
N GLY A 292 26.35 25.05 12.11
CA GLY A 292 25.79 26.38 12.31
C GLY A 292 26.05 27.35 11.17
N VAL A 293 26.15 28.65 11.47
CA VAL A 293 26.16 29.71 10.45
C VAL A 293 27.55 30.31 10.29
N ALA A 294 28.08 30.26 9.05
CA ALA A 294 29.36 30.88 8.67
C ALA A 294 29.15 31.95 7.59
N GLY A 295 30.04 32.89 7.54
CA GLY A 295 30.04 33.93 6.50
C GLY A 295 30.19 35.37 7.08
N PRO A 296 30.18 36.38 6.17
CA PRO A 296 30.07 36.27 4.72
C PRO A 296 31.25 35.52 4.09
N LEU A 297 30.95 34.64 3.16
CA LEU A 297 31.93 33.84 2.43
C LEU A 297 31.64 33.90 0.92
N PRO A 298 32.65 33.74 0.05
CA PRO A 298 32.45 33.80 -1.38
C PRO A 298 31.61 32.60 -1.87
N SER A 299 30.70 32.90 -2.83
CA SER A 299 29.91 31.89 -3.53
C SER A 299 29.79 32.22 -5.02
N SER A 300 29.31 31.27 -5.82
CA SER A 300 29.09 31.43 -7.26
C SER A 300 28.08 32.52 -7.63
N VAL A 301 27.29 32.99 -6.66
CA VAL A 301 26.24 34.02 -6.83
C VAL A 301 26.49 35.29 -5.99
N GLY A 302 27.72 35.48 -5.50
CA GLY A 302 28.11 36.60 -4.67
C GLY A 302 28.43 36.24 -3.23
N PRO A 303 28.69 37.24 -2.35
CA PRO A 303 28.94 37.01 -0.96
C PRO A 303 27.71 36.41 -0.30
N ALA A 304 27.90 35.33 0.50
CA ALA A 304 26.79 34.58 1.09
C ALA A 304 27.04 34.21 2.55
N ILE A 305 25.96 34.03 3.27
CA ILE A 305 25.94 33.38 4.58
C ILE A 305 25.52 31.93 4.34
N PHE A 306 26.27 31.02 4.91
CA PHE A 306 26.01 29.58 4.84
C PHE A 306 25.55 29.07 6.18
N ARG A 307 24.61 28.14 6.19
CA ARG A 307 24.22 27.37 7.36
C ARG A 307 24.47 25.89 7.10
N VAL A 308 25.27 25.28 7.97
CA VAL A 308 25.54 23.84 7.95
C VAL A 308 24.62 23.17 8.99
N ASN A 309 23.69 22.35 8.52
CA ASN A 309 22.72 21.65 9.33
C ASN A 309 23.21 20.25 9.75
N GLY A 310 24.14 19.66 9.00
CA GLY A 310 24.64 18.33 9.29
C GLY A 310 25.99 18.08 8.60
N ALA A 311 26.76 17.17 9.19
CA ALA A 311 27.99 16.65 8.65
C ALA A 311 27.83 15.16 8.36
N LEU A 312 28.12 14.76 7.14
CA LEU A 312 28.16 13.37 6.70
C LEU A 312 29.62 12.98 6.55
N ALA A 313 30.08 12.03 7.37
CA ALA A 313 31.45 11.56 7.33
C ALA A 313 31.79 10.96 5.95
N ALA A 314 33.05 11.03 5.59
CA ALA A 314 33.53 10.30 4.43
C ALA A 314 33.28 8.80 4.59
N ILE A 315 32.87 8.15 3.51
CA ILE A 315 32.82 6.69 3.40
C ILE A 315 34.03 6.30 2.56
N ASP A 316 34.87 5.49 3.11
CA ASP A 316 36.03 4.90 2.43
C ASP A 316 36.08 3.41 2.81
N THR A 317 35.32 2.61 2.06
CA THR A 317 35.23 1.17 2.25
C THR A 317 36.23 0.54 1.29
N PRO A 318 37.36 0.00 1.78
CA PRO A 318 38.38 -0.60 0.91
C PRO A 318 37.86 -1.88 0.26
N LEU A 319 38.43 -2.22 -0.91
CA LEU A 319 38.05 -3.41 -1.65
C LEU A 319 38.12 -4.68 -0.80
N GLU A 320 39.08 -4.78 0.11
CA GLU A 320 39.26 -5.96 0.98
C GLU A 320 38.03 -6.25 1.88
N ASP A 321 37.27 -5.22 2.22
CA ASP A 321 36.07 -5.36 3.07
C ASP A 321 34.84 -5.81 2.29
N VAL A 322 34.77 -5.54 0.98
CA VAL A 322 33.61 -5.82 0.13
C VAL A 322 33.87 -6.83 -0.98
N GLN A 323 35.13 -7.30 -1.11
CA GLN A 323 35.54 -8.22 -2.21
C GLN A 323 34.78 -9.53 -2.20
N GLU A 324 34.40 -10.04 -1.01
CA GLU A 324 33.67 -11.30 -0.87
C GLU A 324 32.19 -11.12 -1.27
N ASP A 325 31.61 -9.99 -0.91
CA ASP A 325 30.23 -9.65 -1.30
C ASP A 325 30.13 -9.48 -2.82
N ILE A 326 31.07 -8.73 -3.43
CA ILE A 326 31.14 -8.57 -4.89
C ILE A 326 31.39 -9.91 -5.59
N ARG A 327 32.25 -10.75 -5.04
CA ARG A 327 32.51 -12.10 -5.59
C ARG A 327 31.24 -12.94 -5.56
N SER A 328 30.53 -12.95 -4.43
CA SER A 328 29.30 -13.69 -4.26
C SER A 328 28.21 -13.20 -5.23
N GLU A 329 28.03 -11.88 -5.37
CA GLU A 329 27.10 -11.27 -6.31
C GLU A 329 27.39 -11.68 -7.76
N LEU A 330 28.66 -11.62 -8.18
CA LEU A 330 29.07 -12.02 -9.52
C LEU A 330 28.90 -13.52 -9.75
N ALA A 331 29.24 -14.34 -8.76
CA ALA A 331 29.08 -15.79 -8.84
C ALA A 331 27.60 -16.18 -8.95
N GLN A 332 26.73 -15.60 -8.14
CA GLN A 332 25.28 -15.82 -8.20
C GLN A 332 24.67 -15.35 -9.53
N SER A 333 25.10 -14.19 -10.04
CA SER A 333 24.65 -13.70 -11.35
C SER A 333 25.04 -14.63 -12.50
N ARG A 334 26.21 -15.26 -12.42
CA ARG A 334 26.66 -16.27 -13.39
C ARG A 334 25.92 -17.58 -13.21
N ALA A 335 25.73 -18.01 -11.96
CA ALA A 335 24.98 -19.22 -11.64
C ALA A 335 23.58 -19.19 -12.23
N ARG A 336 22.86 -18.09 -12.06
CA ARG A 336 21.51 -17.92 -12.65
C ARG A 336 21.53 -18.05 -14.18
N ARG A 337 22.53 -17.50 -14.85
CA ARG A 337 22.65 -17.63 -16.31
C ARG A 337 23.00 -19.06 -16.72
N GLU A 338 23.88 -19.72 -15.99
CA GLU A 338 24.22 -21.12 -16.23
C GLU A 338 23.02 -22.04 -16.00
N ILE A 339 22.23 -21.80 -14.96
CA ILE A 339 21.01 -22.56 -14.69
C ILE A 339 19.99 -22.42 -15.83
N LEU A 340 19.84 -21.23 -16.42
CA LEU A 340 18.95 -21.04 -17.58
C LEU A 340 19.35 -21.90 -18.79
N ASP A 341 20.65 -22.13 -18.98
CA ASP A 341 21.12 -23.01 -20.05
C ASP A 341 20.79 -24.48 -19.75
N TYR A 342 20.67 -24.91 -18.49
CA TYR A 342 20.25 -26.24 -18.08
C TYR A 342 18.75 -26.53 -18.26
N ILE A 343 17.91 -25.51 -18.28
CA ILE A 343 16.44 -25.69 -18.43
C ILE A 343 16.12 -26.54 -19.66
N THR A 344 16.72 -26.21 -20.81
CA THR A 344 16.46 -26.95 -22.06
C THR A 344 16.95 -28.40 -21.98
N GLU A 345 18.12 -28.65 -21.37
CA GLU A 345 18.66 -29.98 -21.20
C GLU A 345 17.80 -30.87 -20.31
N VAL A 346 17.36 -30.31 -19.16
CA VAL A 346 16.49 -31.03 -18.21
C VAL A 346 15.11 -31.26 -18.80
N ASP A 347 14.53 -30.27 -19.51
CA ASP A 347 13.23 -30.39 -20.18
C ASP A 347 13.27 -31.49 -21.25
N ASP A 348 14.33 -31.55 -22.06
CA ASP A 348 14.53 -32.60 -23.07
C ASP A 348 14.65 -34.00 -22.42
N LEU A 349 15.33 -34.13 -21.28
CA LEU A 349 15.43 -35.39 -20.54
C LEU A 349 14.05 -35.84 -20.01
N LEU A 350 13.33 -34.93 -19.35
CA LEU A 350 11.99 -35.21 -18.80
C LEU A 350 10.98 -35.51 -19.90
N ALA A 351 10.98 -34.75 -21.00
CA ALA A 351 10.15 -35.01 -22.19
C ALA A 351 10.52 -36.34 -22.86
N GLY A 352 11.79 -36.77 -22.76
CA GLY A 352 12.27 -38.09 -23.17
C GLY A 352 11.79 -39.24 -22.28
N GLY A 353 11.19 -38.96 -21.13
CA GLY A 353 10.70 -39.91 -20.15
C GLY A 353 11.73 -40.32 -19.10
N ALA A 354 12.79 -39.52 -18.90
CA ALA A 354 13.74 -39.72 -17.82
C ALA A 354 13.07 -39.53 -16.46
N THR A 355 13.46 -40.35 -15.48
CA THR A 355 13.04 -40.19 -14.07
C THR A 355 13.85 -39.09 -13.40
N LEU A 356 13.37 -38.58 -12.26
CA LEU A 356 14.10 -37.56 -11.48
C LEU A 356 15.48 -38.08 -11.01
N GLU A 357 15.57 -39.39 -10.74
CA GLU A 357 16.81 -40.07 -10.39
C GLU A 357 17.83 -40.07 -11.56
N GLU A 358 17.34 -40.27 -12.80
CA GLU A 358 18.15 -40.19 -14.00
C GLU A 358 18.58 -38.75 -14.30
N VAL A 359 17.65 -37.79 -14.16
CA VAL A 359 17.95 -36.35 -14.29
C VAL A 359 19.04 -35.93 -13.31
N ALA A 360 18.94 -36.30 -12.05
CA ALA A 360 19.96 -35.98 -11.05
C ALA A 360 21.30 -36.68 -11.29
N ALA A 361 21.28 -37.86 -11.93
CA ALA A 361 22.53 -38.58 -12.29
C ALA A 361 23.24 -38.00 -13.54
N GLU A 362 22.46 -37.42 -14.47
CA GLU A 362 22.99 -36.92 -15.75
C GLU A 362 23.24 -35.39 -15.73
N THR A 363 22.73 -34.67 -14.73
CA THR A 363 22.85 -33.22 -14.57
C THR A 363 23.48 -32.83 -13.25
N GLN A 364 23.57 -31.52 -12.97
CA GLN A 364 24.03 -30.99 -11.67
C GLN A 364 22.92 -30.88 -10.64
N MET A 365 21.68 -31.30 -10.95
CA MET A 365 20.58 -31.28 -10.00
C MET A 365 20.78 -32.26 -8.87
N THR A 366 20.39 -31.88 -7.68
CA THR A 366 20.37 -32.78 -6.51
C THR A 366 18.98 -33.37 -6.32
N LEU A 367 18.92 -34.69 -6.03
CA LEU A 367 17.68 -35.38 -5.75
C LEU A 367 17.44 -35.39 -4.23
N GLU A 368 16.26 -34.96 -3.83
CA GLU A 368 15.85 -34.90 -2.42
C GLU A 368 14.40 -35.35 -2.25
N THR A 369 14.01 -35.61 -1.01
CA THR A 369 12.64 -35.96 -0.66
C THR A 369 12.17 -35.09 0.50
N THR A 370 10.90 -34.74 0.50
CA THR A 370 10.28 -33.98 1.59
C THR A 370 8.80 -34.33 1.75
N ASP A 371 8.29 -34.11 2.93
CA ASP A 371 6.87 -34.20 3.23
C ASP A 371 6.27 -32.77 3.28
N ILE A 372 5.28 -32.50 2.44
CA ILE A 372 4.63 -31.19 2.31
C ILE A 372 3.20 -31.25 2.82
N THR A 373 2.87 -30.31 3.69
CA THR A 373 1.51 -30.04 4.15
C THR A 373 1.09 -28.62 3.72
N THR A 374 -0.17 -28.26 3.93
CA THR A 374 -0.66 -26.88 3.70
C THR A 374 0.02 -25.84 4.60
N GLU A 375 0.65 -26.27 5.70
CA GLU A 375 1.32 -25.42 6.69
C GLU A 375 2.83 -25.35 6.50
N SER A 376 3.39 -26.16 5.59
CA SER A 376 4.82 -26.17 5.32
C SER A 376 5.30 -24.82 4.78
N ALA A 377 6.33 -24.22 5.41
CA ALA A 377 6.86 -22.91 5.08
C ALA A 377 8.40 -22.81 5.18
N GLU A 378 9.08 -23.91 5.49
CA GLU A 378 10.55 -23.95 5.65
C GLU A 378 11.20 -24.69 4.49
N ASP A 379 12.51 -24.59 4.38
CA ASP A 379 13.32 -25.20 3.32
C ASP A 379 12.76 -24.92 1.91
N MET A 380 12.58 -25.94 1.08
CA MET A 380 11.99 -25.78 -0.25
C MET A 380 10.54 -25.26 -0.24
N ALA A 381 9.77 -25.55 0.83
CA ALA A 381 8.43 -24.99 0.98
C ALA A 381 8.40 -23.47 1.24
N ALA A 382 9.53 -22.83 1.52
CA ALA A 382 9.65 -21.38 1.59
C ALA A 382 9.47 -20.72 0.19
N TYR A 383 9.80 -21.45 -0.88
CA TYR A 383 9.53 -21.00 -2.25
C TYR A 383 8.05 -21.22 -2.59
N ASN A 384 7.33 -20.14 -2.90
CA ASN A 384 5.91 -20.22 -3.24
C ASN A 384 5.65 -21.13 -4.45
N GLU A 385 6.55 -21.09 -5.45
CA GLU A 385 6.48 -21.88 -6.68
C GLU A 385 6.57 -23.37 -6.37
N PHE A 386 7.50 -23.78 -5.52
CA PHE A 386 7.65 -25.17 -5.10
C PHE A 386 6.46 -25.64 -4.30
N ARG A 387 6.03 -24.87 -3.31
CA ARG A 387 4.87 -25.21 -2.47
C ARG A 387 3.59 -25.34 -3.30
N ALA A 388 3.36 -24.42 -4.25
CA ALA A 388 2.19 -24.47 -5.13
C ALA A 388 2.22 -25.72 -6.03
N ALA A 389 3.39 -26.04 -6.63
CA ALA A 389 3.57 -27.22 -7.46
C ALA A 389 3.36 -28.52 -6.63
N ALA A 390 3.96 -28.60 -5.45
CA ALA A 390 3.84 -29.76 -4.56
C ALA A 390 2.39 -30.00 -4.11
N LEU A 391 1.66 -28.95 -3.70
CA LEU A 391 0.27 -29.05 -3.27
C LEU A 391 -0.72 -29.33 -4.41
N SER A 392 -0.33 -29.08 -5.67
CA SER A 392 -1.15 -29.38 -6.84
C SER A 392 -0.82 -30.70 -7.52
N ALA A 393 0.30 -31.35 -7.13
CA ALA A 393 0.77 -32.59 -7.75
C ALA A 393 -0.21 -33.74 -7.56
N GLN A 394 -0.41 -34.56 -8.61
CA GLN A 394 -1.29 -35.73 -8.59
C GLN A 394 -0.49 -37.02 -8.88
N ASP A 395 -1.03 -38.15 -8.42
CA ASP A 395 -0.43 -39.45 -8.70
C ASP A 395 -0.42 -39.73 -10.20
N GLY A 396 0.79 -40.01 -10.73
CA GLY A 396 1.03 -40.28 -12.13
C GLY A 396 1.30 -39.05 -13.01
N ASP A 397 1.37 -37.85 -12.44
CA ASP A 397 1.82 -36.66 -13.17
C ASP A 397 3.28 -36.82 -13.61
N PHE A 398 3.57 -36.34 -14.81
CA PHE A 398 4.93 -36.27 -15.30
C PHE A 398 5.64 -35.06 -14.68
N PRO A 399 6.88 -35.24 -14.16
CA PRO A 399 7.65 -34.10 -13.67
C PRO A 399 7.91 -33.07 -14.77
N GLU A 400 7.62 -31.82 -14.47
CA GLU A 400 7.91 -30.66 -15.32
C GLU A 400 8.89 -29.72 -14.64
N ILE A 401 9.79 -29.12 -15.42
CA ILE A 401 10.75 -28.15 -14.89
C ILE A 401 10.02 -26.85 -14.55
N THR A 402 10.31 -26.31 -13.37
CA THR A 402 9.75 -25.05 -12.88
C THR A 402 10.87 -24.17 -12.34
N GLU A 403 10.80 -22.87 -12.61
CA GLU A 403 11.74 -21.87 -12.10
C GLU A 403 11.33 -21.40 -10.70
N LEU A 404 12.33 -21.17 -9.85
CA LEU A 404 12.18 -20.54 -8.54
C LEU A 404 12.42 -19.03 -8.66
N SER A 405 11.88 -18.27 -7.71
CA SER A 405 12.00 -16.81 -7.66
C SER A 405 13.43 -16.27 -7.57
N ASP A 406 14.37 -17.08 -7.07
CA ASP A 406 15.79 -16.75 -6.99
C ASP A 406 16.59 -17.10 -8.26
N GLY A 407 15.94 -17.73 -9.25
CA GLY A 407 16.54 -18.22 -10.50
C GLY A 407 17.06 -19.66 -10.40
N GLY A 408 16.73 -20.39 -9.36
CA GLY A 408 16.88 -21.85 -9.30
C GLY A 408 15.82 -22.55 -10.14
N ILE A 409 15.98 -23.86 -10.33
CA ILE A 409 15.04 -24.72 -11.03
C ILE A 409 14.79 -26.01 -10.25
N PHE A 410 13.58 -26.53 -10.39
CA PHE A 410 13.22 -27.82 -9.80
C PHE A 410 12.25 -28.59 -10.72
N ALA A 411 12.21 -29.89 -10.53
CA ALA A 411 11.14 -30.75 -11.01
C ALA A 411 10.74 -31.69 -9.86
N LEU A 412 9.46 -31.99 -9.71
CA LEU A 412 8.97 -32.82 -8.60
C LEU A 412 8.03 -33.93 -9.06
N ARG A 413 7.86 -34.91 -8.19
CA ARG A 413 6.94 -36.02 -8.35
C ARG A 413 6.26 -36.30 -7.01
N LEU A 414 4.96 -36.55 -7.02
CA LEU A 414 4.22 -37.07 -5.88
C LEU A 414 4.46 -38.59 -5.76
N ASP A 415 5.02 -39.05 -4.67
CA ASP A 415 5.26 -40.45 -4.40
C ASP A 415 4.15 -41.10 -3.58
N GLY A 416 3.45 -40.34 -2.77
CA GLY A 416 2.35 -40.81 -1.95
C GLY A 416 1.66 -39.72 -1.15
N ILE A 417 0.51 -40.05 -0.62
CA ILE A 417 -0.30 -39.17 0.24
C ILE A 417 -0.49 -39.87 1.56
N THR A 418 -0.04 -39.23 2.64
CA THR A 418 -0.36 -39.67 4.00
C THR A 418 -1.63 -38.94 4.43
N PRO A 419 -2.74 -39.67 4.67
CA PRO A 419 -3.98 -39.04 5.06
C PRO A 419 -3.87 -38.42 6.47
N PRO A 420 -4.75 -37.43 6.77
CA PRO A 420 -4.81 -36.87 8.12
C PRO A 420 -4.94 -38.00 9.16
N THR A 421 -4.09 -37.98 10.17
CA THR A 421 -4.01 -39.06 11.15
C THR A 421 -4.09 -38.50 12.56
N LEU A 422 -5.12 -38.92 13.31
CA LEU A 422 -5.23 -38.60 14.72
C LEU A 422 -4.08 -39.28 15.47
N GLN A 423 -3.28 -38.48 16.16
CA GLN A 423 -2.15 -38.99 16.95
C GLN A 423 -2.64 -39.68 18.21
N ASP A 424 -1.98 -40.76 18.62
CA ASP A 424 -2.30 -41.42 19.87
C ASP A 424 -2.14 -40.47 21.06
N ILE A 425 -3.06 -40.56 22.04
CA ILE A 425 -3.10 -39.67 23.20
C ILE A 425 -1.78 -39.64 23.98
N GLU A 426 -1.08 -40.79 24.01
CA GLU A 426 0.22 -40.95 24.67
C GLU A 426 1.31 -40.11 23.98
N ALA A 427 1.21 -39.90 22.65
CA ALA A 427 2.15 -39.13 21.87
C ALA A 427 1.96 -37.62 22.03
N VAL A 428 0.75 -37.18 22.37
CA VAL A 428 0.38 -35.74 22.47
C VAL A 428 0.10 -35.31 23.92
N THR A 429 0.49 -36.11 24.93
CA THR A 429 0.15 -35.87 26.33
C THR A 429 0.55 -34.46 26.82
N ASP A 430 1.73 -33.99 26.48
CA ASP A 430 2.20 -32.67 26.90
C ASP A 430 1.39 -31.57 26.23
N GLN A 431 1.20 -31.62 24.91
CA GLN A 431 0.39 -30.70 24.12
C GLN A 431 -1.08 -30.69 24.59
N LEU A 432 -1.62 -31.87 24.89
CA LEU A 432 -2.98 -32.04 25.40
C LEU A 432 -3.15 -31.37 26.77
N ASN A 433 -2.18 -31.57 27.67
CA ASN A 433 -2.17 -30.93 28.99
C ASN A 433 -2.13 -29.41 28.88
N GLU A 434 -1.27 -28.88 28.02
CA GLU A 434 -1.17 -27.43 27.78
C GLU A 434 -2.47 -26.88 27.21
N ALA A 435 -3.02 -27.51 26.17
CA ALA A 435 -4.25 -27.09 25.51
C ALA A 435 -5.45 -27.14 26.47
N TRP A 436 -5.59 -28.20 27.24
CA TRP A 436 -6.65 -28.32 28.23
C TRP A 436 -6.51 -27.28 29.35
N THR A 437 -5.30 -27.14 29.90
CA THR A 437 -5.03 -26.18 30.97
C THR A 437 -5.34 -24.75 30.51
N TYR A 438 -4.95 -24.42 29.29
CA TYR A 438 -5.30 -23.14 28.68
C TYR A 438 -6.82 -22.94 28.57
N ALA A 439 -7.52 -23.91 27.99
CA ALA A 439 -8.97 -23.84 27.79
C ALA A 439 -9.73 -23.75 29.12
N GLU A 440 -9.39 -24.61 30.09
CA GLU A 440 -10.05 -24.65 31.41
C GLU A 440 -9.73 -23.37 32.22
N THR A 441 -8.50 -22.86 32.15
CA THR A 441 -8.13 -21.59 32.78
C THR A 441 -8.97 -20.49 32.22
N GLN A 442 -9.11 -20.38 30.90
CA GLN A 442 -9.92 -19.36 30.25
C GLN A 442 -11.40 -19.43 30.63
N ILE A 443 -11.97 -20.67 30.71
CA ILE A 443 -13.36 -20.91 31.15
C ILE A 443 -13.57 -20.42 32.59
N ARG A 444 -12.63 -20.75 33.49
CA ARG A 444 -12.75 -20.37 34.92
C ARG A 444 -12.55 -18.85 35.08
N LEU A 445 -11.62 -18.27 34.34
CA LEU A 445 -11.41 -16.81 34.33
C LEU A 445 -12.63 -16.06 33.82
N ASN A 446 -13.25 -16.53 32.75
CA ASN A 446 -14.49 -15.95 32.23
C ASN A 446 -15.64 -16.04 33.24
N THR A 447 -15.80 -17.20 33.86
CA THR A 447 -16.81 -17.40 34.92
C THR A 447 -16.56 -16.42 36.07
N LEU A 448 -15.31 -16.30 36.53
CA LEU A 448 -14.95 -15.39 37.61
C LEU A 448 -15.14 -13.92 37.19
N ALA A 449 -14.80 -13.56 35.93
CA ALA A 449 -14.97 -12.22 35.38
C ALA A 449 -16.46 -11.83 35.33
N ASP A 450 -17.32 -12.75 34.90
CA ASP A 450 -18.78 -12.53 34.85
C ASP A 450 -19.36 -12.35 36.25
N GLU A 451 -18.94 -13.16 37.23
CA GLU A 451 -19.33 -13.02 38.65
C GLU A 451 -18.89 -11.65 39.20
N LYS A 452 -17.64 -11.23 38.92
CA LYS A 452 -17.10 -9.94 39.34
C LYS A 452 -17.79 -8.77 38.64
N ALA A 453 -18.03 -8.89 37.32
CA ALA A 453 -18.75 -7.86 36.56
C ALA A 453 -20.17 -7.66 37.09
N ALA A 454 -20.89 -8.74 37.40
CA ALA A 454 -22.21 -8.68 38.02
C ALA A 454 -22.18 -8.02 39.41
N ALA A 455 -21.12 -8.30 40.20
CA ALA A 455 -20.93 -7.67 41.53
C ALA A 455 -20.51 -6.20 41.46
N LEU A 456 -20.01 -5.74 40.31
CA LEU A 456 -19.60 -4.36 40.03
C LEU A 456 -20.73 -3.50 39.45
N GLU A 457 -21.94 -4.06 39.23
CA GLU A 457 -23.08 -3.26 38.75
C GLU A 457 -23.38 -2.06 39.67
N GLY A 458 -23.73 -0.93 39.06
CA GLY A 458 -23.97 0.33 39.76
C GLY A 458 -22.67 1.02 40.18
N ASP A 459 -22.67 1.62 41.37
CA ASP A 459 -21.56 2.46 41.88
C ASP A 459 -20.53 1.65 42.70
N VAL A 460 -20.50 0.32 42.58
CA VAL A 460 -19.54 -0.54 43.33
C VAL A 460 -18.15 -0.32 42.76
N LEU A 461 -17.15 -0.12 43.63
CA LEU A 461 -15.77 0.08 43.23
C LEU A 461 -15.09 -1.26 42.92
N PHE A 462 -14.17 -1.27 41.97
CA PHE A 462 -13.32 -2.44 41.65
C PHE A 462 -12.56 -2.93 42.89
N ALA A 463 -12.06 -2.00 43.71
CA ALA A 463 -11.36 -2.33 44.97
C ALA A 463 -12.25 -3.09 45.97
N ASP A 464 -13.55 -2.84 46.01
CA ASP A 464 -14.47 -3.55 46.90
C ASP A 464 -14.65 -5.04 46.50
N GLN A 465 -14.37 -5.35 45.25
CA GLN A 465 -14.34 -6.72 44.72
C GLN A 465 -12.92 -7.33 44.71
N GLY A 466 -11.94 -6.66 45.33
CA GLY A 466 -10.56 -7.10 45.39
C GLY A 466 -9.81 -6.95 44.06
N LEU A 467 -10.31 -6.15 43.14
CA LEU A 467 -9.70 -5.93 41.84
C LEU A 467 -8.88 -4.63 41.84
N ARG A 468 -7.70 -4.69 41.23
CA ARG A 468 -6.87 -3.53 40.97
C ARG A 468 -7.22 -2.98 39.59
N SER A 469 -7.86 -1.82 39.59
CA SER A 469 -8.26 -1.19 38.34
C SER A 469 -7.26 -0.12 37.87
N ILE A 470 -7.29 0.14 36.56
CA ILE A 470 -6.60 1.22 35.87
C ILE A 470 -7.67 2.06 35.20
N ALA A 471 -7.57 3.38 35.36
CA ALA A 471 -8.51 4.32 34.74
C ALA A 471 -7.86 4.96 33.50
N GLU A 472 -8.57 4.89 32.40
CA GLU A 472 -8.26 5.58 31.16
C GLU A 472 -9.15 6.79 31.01
N VAL A 473 -8.56 7.92 30.67
CA VAL A 473 -9.29 9.18 30.55
C VAL A 473 -9.06 9.82 29.19
N LYS A 474 -10.11 10.46 28.65
CA LYS A 474 -10.07 11.19 27.37
C LYS A 474 -9.57 10.34 26.19
N LEU A 475 -9.94 9.07 26.17
CA LEU A 475 -9.56 8.19 25.08
C LEU A 475 -10.53 8.34 23.90
N ARG A 476 -10.01 8.55 22.71
CA ARG A 476 -10.74 8.58 21.45
C ARG A 476 -10.78 7.18 20.82
N ARG A 477 -11.64 6.99 19.79
CA ARG A 477 -11.85 5.69 19.10
C ARG A 477 -10.61 5.11 18.45
N ASP A 478 -9.70 5.94 18.01
CA ASP A 478 -8.42 5.59 17.38
C ASP A 478 -7.28 5.40 18.39
N GLY A 479 -7.57 5.58 19.67
CA GLY A 479 -6.61 5.38 20.73
C GLY A 479 -6.31 3.91 21.00
N THR A 480 -5.24 3.67 21.76
CA THR A 480 -4.82 2.33 22.22
C THR A 480 -4.56 2.35 23.71
N VAL A 481 -4.79 1.24 24.39
CA VAL A 481 -4.50 1.07 25.81
C VAL A 481 -3.43 0.00 25.96
N ALA A 482 -2.29 0.40 26.52
CA ALA A 482 -1.17 -0.51 26.73
C ALA A 482 -1.53 -1.60 27.74
N GLY A 483 -1.18 -2.85 27.45
CA GLY A 483 -1.44 -3.99 28.32
C GLY A 483 -2.87 -4.51 28.28
N THR A 484 -3.62 -4.15 27.25
CA THR A 484 -4.97 -4.71 27.01
C THR A 484 -5.10 -5.24 25.58
N PRO A 485 -6.08 -6.13 25.30
CA PRO A 485 -6.36 -6.56 23.93
C PRO A 485 -6.65 -5.38 22.98
N PRO A 486 -6.30 -5.47 21.68
CA PRO A 486 -6.56 -4.41 20.70
C PRO A 486 -8.04 -4.03 20.57
N THR A 487 -8.96 -4.92 20.93
CA THR A 487 -10.40 -4.73 20.90
C THR A 487 -10.94 -3.87 22.05
N THR A 488 -10.12 -3.61 23.10
CA THR A 488 -10.58 -2.97 24.35
C THR A 488 -11.21 -1.60 24.11
N VAL A 489 -10.59 -0.77 23.26
CA VAL A 489 -11.13 0.55 22.94
C VAL A 489 -12.43 0.43 22.18
N PHE A 490 -12.49 -0.45 21.19
CA PHE A 490 -13.72 -0.72 20.43
C PHE A 490 -14.86 -1.17 21.34
N GLU A 491 -14.61 -2.12 22.24
CA GLU A 491 -15.62 -2.60 23.20
C GLU A 491 -16.03 -1.50 24.18
N ALA A 492 -15.09 -0.72 24.71
CA ALA A 492 -15.40 0.41 25.58
C ALA A 492 -16.29 1.47 24.89
N PHE A 493 -16.15 1.63 23.56
CA PHE A 493 -17.00 2.54 22.78
C PHE A 493 -18.37 1.96 22.40
N ASN A 494 -18.62 0.68 22.62
CA ASN A 494 -19.94 0.07 22.46
C ASN A 494 -20.78 0.09 23.73
N LEU A 495 -20.17 0.41 24.89
CA LEU A 495 -20.86 0.43 26.17
C LEU A 495 -21.75 1.67 26.33
N GLU A 496 -22.82 1.53 27.09
CA GLU A 496 -23.58 2.65 27.67
C GLU A 496 -22.93 3.11 28.99
N LEU A 497 -23.23 4.34 29.41
CA LEU A 497 -22.68 4.88 30.64
C LEU A 497 -22.97 3.99 31.86
N GLY A 498 -21.94 3.60 32.58
CA GLY A 498 -22.02 2.70 33.74
C GLY A 498 -22.07 1.21 33.37
N GLN A 499 -22.17 0.85 32.10
CA GLN A 499 -22.17 -0.53 31.67
C GLN A 499 -20.76 -1.15 31.75
N LEU A 500 -20.76 -2.48 32.02
CA LEU A 500 -19.55 -3.30 32.04
C LEU A 500 -19.56 -4.30 30.89
N THR A 501 -18.37 -4.71 30.49
CA THR A 501 -18.14 -5.85 29.58
C THR A 501 -16.90 -6.63 30.01
N THR A 502 -16.83 -7.89 29.64
CA THR A 502 -15.65 -8.74 29.75
C THR A 502 -15.00 -8.90 28.38
N ILE A 503 -13.68 -8.95 28.33
CA ILE A 503 -12.90 -9.07 27.10
C ILE A 503 -11.84 -10.16 27.30
N ASP A 504 -11.83 -11.15 26.43
CA ASP A 504 -10.85 -12.21 26.45
C ASP A 504 -9.46 -11.74 26.04
N GLY A 505 -8.45 -12.09 26.81
CA GLY A 505 -7.04 -12.01 26.48
C GLY A 505 -6.40 -13.40 26.39
N VAL A 506 -5.08 -13.43 26.31
CA VAL A 506 -4.32 -14.69 26.31
C VAL A 506 -4.02 -15.07 27.77
N ASN A 507 -4.71 -16.10 28.30
CA ASN A 507 -4.70 -16.49 29.72
C ASN A 507 -5.11 -15.38 30.70
N GLU A 508 -5.88 -14.43 30.22
CA GLU A 508 -6.34 -13.28 30.99
C GLU A 508 -7.76 -12.92 30.55
N VAL A 509 -8.53 -12.30 31.46
CA VAL A 509 -9.83 -11.71 31.13
C VAL A 509 -9.87 -10.30 31.72
N TYR A 510 -10.31 -9.35 30.92
CA TYR A 510 -10.41 -7.94 31.28
C TYR A 510 -11.87 -7.59 31.58
N ILE A 511 -12.10 -6.89 32.68
CA ILE A 511 -13.39 -6.29 33.00
C ILE A 511 -13.28 -4.80 32.75
N VAL A 512 -14.13 -4.27 31.88
CA VAL A 512 -14.12 -2.87 31.48
C VAL A 512 -15.44 -2.22 31.85
N ARG A 513 -15.43 -1.04 32.50
CA ARG A 513 -16.60 -0.24 32.85
C ARG A 513 -16.48 1.15 32.26
N LEU A 514 -17.50 1.59 31.55
CA LEU A 514 -17.57 2.95 31.03
C LEU A 514 -17.99 3.94 32.13
N ASN A 515 -17.12 4.89 32.45
CA ASN A 515 -17.34 5.87 33.52
C ASN A 515 -17.84 7.23 33.03
N ALA A 516 -17.48 7.66 31.79
CA ALA A 516 -17.96 8.91 31.22
C ALA A 516 -17.93 8.88 29.69
N ILE A 517 -18.86 9.60 29.09
CA ILE A 517 -18.92 9.91 27.65
C ILE A 517 -18.83 11.44 27.54
N ASN A 518 -17.77 11.91 26.88
CA ASN A 518 -17.51 13.33 26.66
C ASN A 518 -17.70 13.64 25.18
N THR A 519 -18.70 14.45 24.84
CA THR A 519 -19.04 14.81 23.45
C THR A 519 -18.63 16.22 23.06
N ASP A 520 -18.27 17.07 24.04
CA ASP A 520 -17.88 18.48 23.81
C ASP A 520 -16.35 18.62 23.97
N THR A 521 -15.61 17.86 23.14
CA THR A 521 -14.14 17.68 23.28
C THR A 521 -13.37 18.16 22.06
N GLN A 522 -14.00 19.01 21.22
CA GLN A 522 -13.34 19.58 20.05
C GLN A 522 -12.14 20.45 20.46
N THR A 523 -11.00 20.24 19.84
CA THR A 523 -9.76 21.02 20.00
C THR A 523 -9.55 21.94 18.80
N GLU A 524 -8.58 22.86 18.86
CA GLU A 524 -8.19 23.70 17.71
C GLU A 524 -7.74 22.85 16.52
N GLU A 525 -7.18 21.65 16.74
CA GLU A 525 -6.83 20.69 15.69
C GLU A 525 -8.07 20.10 15.00
N ASP A 526 -9.15 19.96 15.72
CA ASP A 526 -10.42 19.42 15.20
C ASP A 526 -11.18 20.45 14.33
N GLU A 527 -10.86 21.74 14.39
CA GLU A 527 -11.45 22.76 13.49
C GLU A 527 -11.08 22.49 12.02
N GLY A 528 -9.84 22.06 11.77
CA GLY A 528 -9.41 21.63 10.43
C GLY A 528 -10.20 20.41 9.94
N LEU A 529 -10.42 19.44 10.81
CA LEU A 529 -11.20 18.23 10.52
C LEU A 529 -12.66 18.58 10.21
N SER A 530 -13.25 19.51 10.98
CA SER A 530 -14.62 19.98 10.75
C SER A 530 -14.79 20.59 9.34
N ALA A 531 -13.83 21.39 8.89
CA ALA A 531 -13.83 21.94 7.54
C ALA A 531 -13.72 20.86 6.45
N ILE A 532 -12.88 19.84 6.66
CA ILE A 532 -12.74 18.70 5.74
C ILE A 532 -14.04 17.91 5.66
N VAL A 533 -14.64 17.56 6.79
CA VAL A 533 -15.90 16.83 6.85
C VAL A 533 -17.03 17.62 6.20
N ALA A 534 -17.12 18.92 6.48
CA ALA A 534 -18.12 19.78 5.84
C ALA A 534 -17.97 19.83 4.32
N ASN A 535 -16.75 19.93 3.82
CA ASN A 535 -16.47 19.91 2.38
C ASN A 535 -16.83 18.57 1.74
N GLU A 536 -16.51 17.45 2.39
CA GLU A 536 -16.85 16.11 1.92
C GLU A 536 -18.38 15.89 1.88
N VAL A 537 -19.08 16.29 2.93
CA VAL A 537 -20.54 16.23 3.00
C VAL A 537 -21.19 17.09 1.89
N ASN A 538 -20.70 18.32 1.70
CA ASN A 538 -21.18 19.20 0.64
C ASN A 538 -20.90 18.63 -0.75
N GLY A 539 -19.72 18.04 -0.96
CA GLY A 539 -19.33 17.35 -2.19
C GLY A 539 -20.22 16.15 -2.48
N SER A 540 -20.44 15.29 -1.49
CA SER A 540 -21.34 14.13 -1.59
C SER A 540 -22.76 14.55 -1.94
N LEU A 541 -23.31 15.53 -1.23
CA LEU A 541 -24.67 16.04 -1.48
C LEU A 541 -24.80 16.69 -2.87
N SER A 542 -23.76 17.42 -3.31
CA SER A 542 -23.70 17.98 -4.66
C SER A 542 -23.74 16.89 -5.73
N ASN A 543 -23.00 15.79 -5.52
CA ASN A 543 -23.00 14.63 -6.41
C ASN A 543 -24.36 13.92 -6.43
N ASP A 544 -25.00 13.74 -5.29
CA ASP A 544 -26.34 13.13 -5.18
C ASP A 544 -27.40 13.97 -5.91
N ILE A 545 -27.36 15.28 -5.74
CA ILE A 545 -28.26 16.21 -6.43
C ILE A 545 -28.03 16.14 -7.95
N TYR A 546 -26.76 16.12 -8.38
CA TYR A 546 -26.45 15.97 -9.79
C TYR A 546 -26.87 14.60 -10.35
N ALA A 547 -26.72 13.52 -9.59
CA ALA A 547 -27.21 12.21 -9.97
C ALA A 547 -28.74 12.17 -10.08
N ALA A 548 -29.44 12.75 -9.12
CA ALA A 548 -30.90 12.90 -9.16
C ALA A 548 -31.35 13.73 -10.36
N PHE A 549 -30.69 14.86 -10.63
CA PHE A 549 -30.94 15.68 -11.82
C PHE A 549 -30.73 14.87 -13.11
N THR A 550 -29.59 14.17 -13.23
CA THR A 550 -29.28 13.37 -14.41
C THR A 550 -30.32 12.26 -14.64
N ASN A 551 -30.77 11.61 -13.58
CA ASN A 551 -31.82 10.59 -13.66
C ASN A 551 -33.18 11.19 -14.11
N ALA A 552 -33.53 12.37 -13.60
CA ALA A 552 -34.75 13.07 -13.99
C ALA A 552 -34.71 13.49 -15.46
N VAL A 553 -33.59 14.11 -15.91
CA VAL A 553 -33.40 14.50 -17.31
C VAL A 553 -33.40 13.31 -18.24
N ARG A 554 -32.79 12.19 -17.83
CA ARG A 554 -32.79 10.94 -18.59
C ARG A 554 -34.20 10.34 -18.74
N ALA A 555 -35.00 10.39 -17.67
CA ALA A 555 -36.39 9.91 -17.69
C ALA A 555 -37.27 10.79 -18.60
N ASP A 556 -37.10 12.12 -18.54
CA ASP A 556 -37.86 13.09 -19.34
C ASP A 556 -37.51 12.99 -20.85
N ALA A 557 -36.24 12.88 -21.18
CA ALA A 557 -35.78 12.76 -22.56
C ALA A 557 -36.15 11.41 -23.21
N GLY A 558 -36.34 10.37 -22.43
CA GLY A 558 -36.59 9.00 -22.91
C GLY A 558 -35.32 8.33 -23.46
N VAL A 559 -35.14 7.05 -23.17
CA VAL A 559 -33.99 6.25 -23.61
C VAL A 559 -34.43 5.18 -24.60
N SER A 560 -33.73 5.09 -25.73
CA SER A 560 -33.87 4.03 -26.71
C SER A 560 -32.53 3.34 -26.95
N ILE A 561 -32.46 2.03 -26.68
CA ILE A 561 -31.25 1.23 -26.83
C ILE A 561 -31.43 0.24 -27.99
N ASN A 562 -30.56 0.34 -28.98
CA ASN A 562 -30.47 -0.66 -30.03
C ASN A 562 -29.54 -1.82 -29.57
N THR A 563 -30.16 -2.86 -28.99
CA THR A 563 -29.42 -4.00 -28.44
C THR A 563 -28.67 -4.78 -29.52
N THR A 564 -29.15 -4.78 -30.76
CA THR A 564 -28.45 -5.41 -31.90
C THR A 564 -27.13 -4.68 -32.19
N ALA A 565 -27.16 -3.35 -32.21
CA ALA A 565 -25.94 -2.55 -32.41
C ALA A 565 -24.95 -2.70 -31.25
N VAL A 566 -25.44 -2.71 -30.00
CA VAL A 566 -24.62 -2.94 -28.82
C VAL A 566 -23.91 -4.31 -28.91
N ASN A 567 -24.66 -5.37 -29.20
CA ASN A 567 -24.10 -6.71 -29.31
C ASN A 567 -23.11 -6.83 -30.49
N ALA A 568 -23.36 -6.16 -31.63
CA ALA A 568 -22.43 -6.15 -32.76
C ALA A 568 -21.08 -5.53 -32.39
N VAL A 569 -21.08 -4.41 -31.62
CA VAL A 569 -19.84 -3.80 -31.10
C VAL A 569 -19.09 -4.76 -30.22
N LEU A 570 -19.77 -5.38 -29.26
CA LEU A 570 -19.12 -6.31 -28.32
C LEU A 570 -18.54 -7.52 -29.03
N THR A 571 -19.23 -8.06 -30.05
CA THR A 571 -18.71 -9.15 -30.88
C THR A 571 -17.46 -8.71 -31.65
N GLN A 572 -17.48 -7.50 -32.22
CA GLN A 572 -16.33 -6.96 -32.96
C GLN A 572 -15.12 -6.74 -32.01
N LEU A 573 -15.35 -6.27 -30.81
CA LEU A 573 -14.29 -6.08 -29.81
C LEU A 573 -13.72 -7.43 -29.34
N ALA A 574 -14.54 -8.44 -29.16
CA ALA A 574 -14.09 -9.79 -28.81
C ALA A 574 -13.22 -10.41 -29.92
N THR A 575 -13.54 -10.15 -31.22
CA THR A 575 -12.75 -10.67 -32.34
C THR A 575 -11.46 -9.88 -32.61
N ASN A 576 -11.39 -8.59 -32.27
CA ASN A 576 -10.23 -7.74 -32.47
C ASN A 576 -9.30 -7.68 -31.24
N GLY A 577 -9.73 -8.16 -30.10
CA GLY A 577 -8.97 -8.17 -28.85
C GLY A 577 -8.02 -9.37 -28.67
N GLY A 578 -7.70 -10.07 -29.74
CA GLY A 578 -6.74 -11.17 -29.79
C GLY A 578 -5.35 -10.72 -30.31
N PHE A 579 -4.80 -9.59 -29.78
CA PHE A 579 -3.41 -9.20 -30.01
C PHE A 579 -2.73 -8.86 -28.71
#